data_f8540b2eb7a776cfe5c019ec314772e1
#
_entry.id   f8540b2eb7a776cfe5c019ec314772e1
#
_cell.length_a   1.000
_cell.length_b   1.000
_cell.length_c   1.000
_cell.angle_alpha   90.00
_cell.angle_beta   90.00
_cell.angle_gamma   90.00
#
_symmetry.space_group_name_H-M   'P 1'
#
loop_
_entity.id
_entity.type
_entity.pdbx_description
1 polymer ?
#
loop_
_entity_poly.entity_id
_entity_poly.type
_entity_poly.pdbx_seq_one_letter_code
_entity_poly.pdbx_strand_id
1 'polypeptide(L)'
;MTKDNKTTHFGFQTVAEDQKAGMVQGVFSSVAARYDIMNDLMSGGIHRLWKDAMMDWLAPRPGQQLLDVAGGTGDVAFRFLRRAGATAQATVLDLTEPMLIEGQKRAEAANMAGQLDWVVGDAMALPFPPAGFDVYTISFGIRNVTRIEDALSEAFRVLRPGGRLMVLEFSQIPNDLMQKVYDLYSFNIIPMMGQVVTGDRDSYQYLVESIRRFPDQDRFAEMIRSAGFDQVRYRNLSMGIAALHSGWKL
;
A
#
# COMPACT_ATOMS: atom_id res chain seq x y z
N MET A 1 -32.48 8.15 14.67
CA MET A 1 -31.54 7.06 14.39
C MET A 1 -30.16 7.56 14.81
N THR A 2 -29.69 7.19 15.98
CA THR A 2 -28.31 7.46 16.44
C THR A 2 -27.38 6.76 15.50
N LYS A 3 -26.56 7.52 14.74
CA LYS A 3 -25.39 6.95 14.05
C LYS A 3 -24.51 6.32 15.15
N ASP A 4 -24.39 5.01 15.15
CA ASP A 4 -23.32 4.32 15.89
C ASP A 4 -22.01 4.95 15.45
N ASN A 5 -21.43 5.80 16.30
CA ASN A 5 -20.16 6.45 16.02
C ASN A 5 -19.05 5.39 16.18
N LYS A 6 -18.89 4.54 15.15
CA LYS A 6 -17.77 3.61 15.09
C LYS A 6 -16.48 4.41 15.08
N THR A 7 -15.54 3.98 15.90
CA THR A 7 -14.23 4.63 16.03
C THR A 7 -13.13 3.75 15.45
N THR A 8 -12.11 4.39 14.91
CA THR A 8 -10.90 3.77 14.37
C THR A 8 -9.66 4.53 14.84
N HIS A 9 -8.50 4.20 14.32
CA HIS A 9 -7.24 4.81 14.69
C HIS A 9 -6.65 5.64 13.54
N PHE A 10 -6.18 6.84 13.89
CA PHE A 10 -5.31 7.66 13.06
C PHE A 10 -4.00 7.87 13.82
N GLY A 11 -2.97 7.09 13.48
CA GLY A 11 -1.80 6.93 14.34
C GLY A 11 -2.23 6.40 15.72
N PHE A 12 -1.82 7.06 16.78
CA PHE A 12 -2.22 6.73 18.17
C PHE A 12 -3.52 7.38 18.61
N GLN A 13 -4.08 8.29 17.82
CA GLN A 13 -5.36 8.95 18.11
C GLN A 13 -6.54 8.04 17.77
N THR A 14 -7.59 8.10 18.60
CA THR A 14 -8.88 7.48 18.28
C THR A 14 -9.75 8.53 17.60
N VAL A 15 -10.25 8.22 16.40
CA VAL A 15 -11.05 9.12 15.57
C VAL A 15 -12.32 8.42 15.10
N ALA A 16 -13.33 9.16 14.65
CA ALA A 16 -14.49 8.57 14.00
C ALA A 16 -14.11 7.96 12.64
N GLU A 17 -14.70 6.82 12.27
CA GLU A 17 -14.36 6.12 11.02
C GLU A 17 -14.57 7.00 9.78
N ASP A 18 -15.61 7.82 9.76
CA ASP A 18 -15.94 8.72 8.65
C ASP A 18 -14.93 9.87 8.48
N GLN A 19 -14.15 10.19 9.51
CA GLN A 19 -13.11 11.22 9.48
C GLN A 19 -11.76 10.70 9.00
N LYS A 20 -11.44 9.41 9.24
CA LYS A 20 -10.11 8.85 8.98
C LYS A 20 -9.68 9.02 7.54
N ALA A 21 -10.54 8.71 6.57
CA ALA A 21 -10.22 8.79 5.15
C ALA A 21 -9.80 10.22 4.75
N GLY A 22 -10.53 11.25 5.20
CA GLY A 22 -10.19 12.65 4.95
C GLY A 22 -8.87 13.08 5.61
N MET A 23 -8.59 12.62 6.83
CA MET A 23 -7.32 12.89 7.52
C MET A 23 -6.13 12.24 6.79
N VAL A 24 -6.27 10.99 6.37
CA VAL A 24 -5.26 10.26 5.57
C VAL A 24 -5.01 10.97 4.24
N GLN A 25 -6.10 11.36 3.54
CA GLN A 25 -5.98 12.10 2.29
C GLN A 25 -5.26 13.45 2.48
N GLY A 26 -5.50 14.14 3.59
CA GLY A 26 -4.79 15.38 3.95
C GLY A 26 -3.28 15.16 4.07
N VAL A 27 -2.85 14.11 4.78
CA VAL A 27 -1.43 13.72 4.90
C VAL A 27 -0.81 13.48 3.52
N PHE A 28 -1.43 12.65 2.69
CA PHE A 28 -0.84 12.27 1.39
C PHE A 28 -0.92 13.40 0.35
N SER A 29 -1.93 14.28 0.42
CA SER A 29 -2.02 15.46 -0.45
C SER A 29 -0.90 16.46 -0.16
N SER A 30 -0.56 16.68 1.12
CA SER A 30 0.51 17.62 1.52
C SER A 30 1.89 17.16 1.04
N VAL A 31 2.11 15.86 0.93
CA VAL A 31 3.40 15.27 0.55
C VAL A 31 3.42 14.72 -0.89
N ALA A 32 2.35 14.83 -1.67
CA ALA A 32 2.23 14.21 -2.99
C ALA A 32 3.42 14.52 -3.93
N ALA A 33 3.83 15.79 -4.02
CA ALA A 33 4.98 16.20 -4.84
C ALA A 33 6.34 15.68 -4.32
N ARG A 34 6.42 15.24 -3.05
CA ARG A 34 7.64 14.77 -2.38
C ARG A 34 7.50 13.36 -1.82
N TYR A 35 6.49 12.62 -2.29
CA TYR A 35 6.15 11.29 -1.79
C TYR A 35 7.33 10.31 -1.89
N ASP A 36 8.06 10.34 -2.99
CA ASP A 36 9.24 9.49 -3.16
C ASP A 36 10.34 9.84 -2.14
N ILE A 37 10.54 11.13 -1.85
CA ILE A 37 11.50 11.60 -0.82
C ILE A 37 11.08 11.08 0.56
N MET A 38 9.79 11.12 0.87
CA MET A 38 9.27 10.60 2.14
C MET A 38 9.56 9.10 2.28
N ASN A 39 9.28 8.31 1.26
CA ASN A 39 9.59 6.88 1.26
C ASN A 39 11.10 6.62 1.34
N ASP A 40 11.92 7.41 0.65
CA ASP A 40 13.38 7.33 0.73
C ASP A 40 13.88 7.60 2.15
N LEU A 41 13.36 8.63 2.84
CA LEU A 41 13.73 8.94 4.23
C LEU A 41 13.33 7.83 5.20
N MET A 42 12.11 7.27 5.06
CA MET A 42 11.61 6.22 5.94
C MET A 42 12.34 4.90 5.79
N SER A 43 12.79 4.59 4.60
CA SER A 43 13.39 3.29 4.26
C SER A 43 14.89 3.35 3.96
N GLY A 44 15.52 4.53 4.01
CA GLY A 44 16.88 4.71 3.50
C GLY A 44 17.01 4.39 2.01
N GLY A 45 15.95 4.58 1.21
CA GLY A 45 15.89 4.26 -0.22
C GLY A 45 15.66 2.78 -0.54
N ILE A 46 15.63 1.90 0.48
CA ILE A 46 15.52 0.43 0.30
C ILE A 46 14.12 0.02 -0.21
N HIS A 47 13.08 0.85 -0.04
CA HIS A 47 11.73 0.54 -0.53
C HIS A 47 11.68 0.19 -2.02
N ARG A 48 12.61 0.70 -2.82
CA ARG A 48 12.73 0.40 -4.25
C ARG A 48 13.12 -1.06 -4.48
N LEU A 49 14.07 -1.57 -3.68
CA LEU A 49 14.46 -2.98 -3.71
C LEU A 49 13.34 -3.89 -3.21
N TRP A 50 12.54 -3.46 -2.22
CA TRP A 50 11.40 -4.22 -1.77
C TRP A 50 10.31 -4.34 -2.84
N LYS A 51 10.04 -3.26 -3.60
CA LYS A 51 9.12 -3.31 -4.75
C LYS A 51 9.66 -4.21 -5.86
N ASP A 52 10.96 -4.22 -6.11
CA ASP A 52 11.57 -5.15 -7.08
C ASP A 52 11.44 -6.60 -6.60
N ALA A 53 11.71 -6.89 -5.31
CA ALA A 53 11.51 -8.21 -4.72
C ALA A 53 10.05 -8.67 -4.79
N MET A 54 9.07 -7.74 -4.66
CA MET A 54 7.66 -8.04 -4.88
C MET A 54 7.39 -8.47 -6.32
N MET A 55 7.95 -7.76 -7.30
CA MET A 55 7.82 -8.12 -8.71
C MET A 55 8.52 -9.45 -9.04
N ASP A 56 9.67 -9.73 -8.42
CA ASP A 56 10.38 -11.02 -8.58
C ASP A 56 9.54 -12.19 -8.06
N TRP A 57 8.87 -11.99 -6.92
CA TRP A 57 8.00 -13.03 -6.37
C TRP A 57 6.66 -13.16 -7.11
N LEU A 58 6.12 -12.06 -7.59
CA LEU A 58 4.91 -12.06 -8.42
C LEU A 58 5.14 -12.74 -9.77
N ALA A 59 6.29 -12.51 -10.39
CA ALA A 59 6.63 -12.97 -11.74
C ALA A 59 5.57 -12.57 -12.78
N PRO A 60 5.41 -11.25 -13.09
CA PRO A 60 4.43 -10.75 -14.05
C PRO A 60 4.52 -11.43 -15.41
N ARG A 61 3.36 -11.66 -16.06
CA ARG A 61 3.27 -12.37 -17.34
C ARG A 61 2.54 -11.52 -18.38
N PRO A 62 2.84 -11.72 -19.68
CA PRO A 62 2.11 -11.06 -20.76
C PRO A 62 0.60 -11.31 -20.68
N GLY A 63 -0.18 -10.29 -21.01
CA GLY A 63 -1.65 -10.33 -21.04
C GLY A 63 -2.35 -10.23 -19.68
N GLN A 64 -1.62 -10.18 -18.57
CA GLN A 64 -2.22 -10.03 -17.25
C GLN A 64 -2.81 -8.63 -17.02
N GLN A 65 -3.91 -8.59 -16.25
CA GLN A 65 -4.60 -7.40 -15.78
C GLN A 65 -4.24 -7.17 -14.31
N LEU A 66 -3.53 -6.07 -14.02
CA LEU A 66 -3.19 -5.64 -12.66
C LEU A 66 -4.22 -4.64 -12.14
N LEU A 67 -4.62 -4.77 -10.88
CA LEU A 67 -5.18 -3.69 -10.07
C LEU A 67 -4.18 -3.32 -8.97
N ASP A 68 -3.64 -2.10 -9.03
CA ASP A 68 -2.72 -1.52 -8.03
C ASP A 68 -3.49 -0.52 -7.17
N VAL A 69 -3.85 -0.94 -5.95
CA VAL A 69 -4.69 -0.18 -5.03
C VAL A 69 -3.84 0.60 -4.04
N ALA A 70 -4.26 1.82 -3.70
CA ALA A 70 -3.42 2.83 -3.07
C ALA A 70 -2.09 2.98 -3.83
N GLY A 71 -2.19 2.94 -5.17
CA GLY A 71 -1.04 2.90 -6.06
C GLY A 71 -0.34 4.25 -6.24
N GLY A 72 -0.97 5.34 -5.78
CA GLY A 72 -0.42 6.68 -5.79
C GLY A 72 0.04 7.12 -7.18
N THR A 73 1.33 7.34 -7.35
CA THR A 73 1.93 7.74 -8.63
C THR A 73 2.20 6.57 -9.58
N GLY A 74 1.78 5.34 -9.25
CA GLY A 74 1.83 4.16 -10.13
C GLY A 74 3.17 3.44 -10.20
N ASP A 75 4.12 3.65 -9.27
CA ASP A 75 5.45 3.03 -9.33
C ASP A 75 5.40 1.50 -9.43
N VAL A 76 4.48 0.85 -8.70
CA VAL A 76 4.28 -0.60 -8.76
C VAL A 76 3.72 -1.03 -10.11
N ALA A 77 2.71 -0.32 -10.61
CA ALA A 77 2.12 -0.57 -11.92
C ALA A 77 3.16 -0.43 -13.06
N PHE A 78 4.02 0.59 -13.01
CA PHE A 78 5.12 0.74 -13.99
C PHE A 78 6.11 -0.43 -13.94
N ARG A 79 6.48 -0.91 -12.74
CA ARG A 79 7.38 -2.07 -12.58
C ARG A 79 6.75 -3.34 -13.12
N PHE A 80 5.45 -3.53 -12.86
CA PHE A 80 4.67 -4.65 -13.38
C PHE A 80 4.67 -4.65 -14.91
N LEU A 81 4.28 -3.55 -15.54
CA LEU A 81 4.18 -3.44 -17.00
C LEU A 81 5.53 -3.63 -17.70
N ARG A 82 6.62 -3.08 -17.15
CA ARG A 82 7.97 -3.30 -17.71
C ARG A 82 8.36 -4.77 -17.73
N ARG A 83 7.88 -5.59 -16.78
CA ARG A 83 8.18 -7.03 -16.71
C ARG A 83 7.19 -7.88 -17.48
N ALA A 84 5.91 -7.51 -17.47
CA ALA A 84 4.84 -8.23 -18.15
C ALA A 84 4.81 -7.96 -19.67
N GLY A 85 5.33 -6.82 -20.12
CA GLY A 85 5.41 -6.45 -21.54
C GLY A 85 4.17 -5.78 -22.09
N ALA A 86 4.15 -5.58 -23.41
CA ALA A 86 3.22 -4.66 -24.10
C ALA A 86 1.74 -5.10 -24.09
N THR A 87 1.45 -6.35 -23.82
CA THR A 87 0.06 -6.89 -23.83
C THR A 87 -0.60 -6.84 -22.44
N ALA A 88 0.15 -6.54 -21.40
CA ALA A 88 -0.38 -6.38 -20.05
C ALA A 88 -0.99 -4.99 -19.88
N GLN A 89 -1.96 -4.90 -18.97
CA GLN A 89 -2.64 -3.66 -18.61
C GLN A 89 -2.59 -3.49 -17.08
N ALA A 90 -2.65 -2.26 -16.62
CA ALA A 90 -2.73 -1.98 -15.19
C ALA A 90 -3.75 -0.87 -14.91
N THR A 91 -4.55 -1.05 -13.89
CA THR A 91 -5.41 -0.02 -13.32
C THR A 91 -4.81 0.42 -11.99
N VAL A 92 -4.55 1.70 -11.84
CA VAL A 92 -4.10 2.32 -10.59
C VAL A 92 -5.28 2.98 -9.92
N LEU A 93 -5.60 2.54 -8.71
CA LEU A 93 -6.64 3.15 -7.89
C LEU A 93 -6.03 3.80 -6.65
N ASP A 94 -6.39 5.04 -6.40
CA ASP A 94 -6.01 5.75 -5.18
C ASP A 94 -7.15 6.69 -4.72
N LEU A 95 -7.21 6.96 -3.44
CA LEU A 95 -8.15 7.92 -2.86
C LEU A 95 -7.73 9.36 -3.11
N THR A 96 -6.43 9.57 -3.39
CA THR A 96 -5.77 10.88 -3.50
C THR A 96 -5.58 11.28 -4.96
N GLU A 97 -6.56 11.98 -5.53
CA GLU A 97 -6.54 12.40 -6.94
C GLU A 97 -5.25 13.11 -7.38
N PRO A 98 -4.64 14.05 -6.60
CA PRO A 98 -3.35 14.65 -6.97
C PRO A 98 -2.23 13.66 -7.22
N MET A 99 -2.22 12.50 -6.53
CA MET A 99 -1.24 11.43 -6.76
C MET A 99 -1.44 10.78 -8.14
N LEU A 100 -2.69 10.51 -8.51
CA LEU A 100 -3.03 9.93 -9.81
C LEU A 100 -2.68 10.87 -10.96
N ILE A 101 -2.92 12.18 -10.82
CA ILE A 101 -2.55 13.20 -11.81
C ILE A 101 -1.03 13.21 -12.03
N GLU A 102 -0.25 13.12 -10.98
CA GLU A 102 1.21 13.03 -11.11
C GLU A 102 1.64 11.71 -11.76
N GLY A 103 0.95 10.60 -11.45
CA GLY A 103 1.16 9.32 -12.10
C GLY A 103 0.87 9.34 -13.60
N GLN A 104 -0.21 9.99 -14.03
CA GLN A 104 -0.56 10.17 -15.44
C GLN A 104 0.56 10.89 -16.22
N LYS A 105 1.08 11.99 -15.67
CA LYS A 105 2.22 12.69 -16.29
C LYS A 105 3.44 11.81 -16.45
N ARG A 106 3.74 10.98 -15.44
CA ARG A 106 4.84 10.01 -15.50
C ARG A 106 4.58 8.92 -16.55
N ALA A 107 3.35 8.46 -16.70
CA ALA A 107 2.96 7.48 -17.72
C ALA A 107 3.14 8.03 -19.14
N GLU A 108 2.74 9.27 -19.37
CA GLU A 108 2.96 9.97 -20.65
C GLU A 108 4.45 10.10 -20.96
N ALA A 109 5.25 10.58 -20.00
CA ALA A 109 6.69 10.73 -20.15
C ALA A 109 7.42 9.39 -20.40
N ALA A 110 6.88 8.28 -19.89
CA ALA A 110 7.40 6.93 -20.07
C ALA A 110 6.87 6.22 -21.32
N ASN A 111 5.97 6.84 -22.11
CA ASN A 111 5.24 6.23 -23.23
C ASN A 111 4.45 4.96 -22.83
N MET A 112 3.88 4.95 -21.63
CA MET A 112 3.11 3.83 -21.08
C MET A 112 1.62 4.17 -20.85
N ALA A 113 1.18 5.36 -21.23
CA ALA A 113 -0.20 5.83 -20.99
C ALA A 113 -1.28 4.89 -21.57
N GLY A 114 -1.01 4.26 -22.72
CA GLY A 114 -1.95 3.31 -23.34
C GLY A 114 -2.12 1.97 -22.61
N GLN A 115 -1.33 1.70 -21.55
CA GLN A 115 -1.41 0.47 -20.75
C GLN A 115 -1.94 0.74 -19.33
N LEU A 116 -2.29 1.98 -19.00
CA LEU A 116 -2.62 2.42 -17.65
C LEU A 116 -3.97 3.13 -17.60
N ASP A 117 -4.84 2.64 -16.71
CA ASP A 117 -6.05 3.34 -16.29
C ASP A 117 -5.87 3.91 -14.88
N TRP A 118 -6.50 5.05 -14.61
CA TRP A 118 -6.38 5.78 -13.35
C TRP A 118 -7.76 6.05 -12.77
N VAL A 119 -8.02 5.57 -11.55
CA VAL A 119 -9.33 5.61 -10.92
C VAL A 119 -9.23 6.17 -9.51
N VAL A 120 -10.00 7.22 -9.23
CA VAL A 120 -10.21 7.68 -7.84
C VAL A 120 -11.19 6.74 -7.17
N GLY A 121 -10.79 6.14 -6.03
CA GLY A 121 -11.65 5.18 -5.34
C GLY A 121 -11.13 4.73 -3.99
N ASP A 122 -12.03 4.11 -3.22
CA ASP A 122 -11.75 3.55 -1.90
C ASP A 122 -11.47 2.04 -2.02
N ALA A 123 -10.40 1.58 -1.37
CA ALA A 123 -10.03 0.16 -1.29
C ALA A 123 -11.14 -0.70 -0.65
N MET A 124 -11.99 -0.11 0.19
CA MET A 124 -13.11 -0.79 0.86
C MET A 124 -14.38 -0.90 0.01
N ALA A 125 -14.43 -0.23 -1.16
CA ALA A 125 -15.58 -0.21 -2.07
C ALA A 125 -15.11 -0.01 -3.51
N LEU A 126 -14.50 -1.03 -4.09
CA LEU A 126 -13.88 -0.96 -5.40
C LEU A 126 -14.93 -0.84 -6.52
N PRO A 127 -14.83 0.15 -7.43
CA PRO A 127 -15.80 0.40 -8.49
C PRO A 127 -15.64 -0.57 -9.68
N PHE A 128 -15.29 -1.83 -9.42
CA PHE A 128 -15.05 -2.84 -10.44
C PHE A 128 -15.95 -4.05 -10.26
N PRO A 129 -16.33 -4.75 -11.33
CA PRO A 129 -17.06 -6.00 -11.22
C PRO A 129 -16.19 -7.09 -10.58
N PRO A 130 -16.81 -8.16 -10.04
CA PRO A 130 -16.05 -9.32 -9.56
C PRO A 130 -15.26 -10.01 -10.69
N ALA A 131 -14.15 -10.65 -10.34
CA ALA A 131 -13.32 -11.45 -11.23
C ALA A 131 -12.79 -10.71 -12.49
N GLY A 132 -12.41 -9.43 -12.32
CA GLY A 132 -11.87 -8.59 -13.40
C GLY A 132 -10.35 -8.67 -13.55
N PHE A 133 -9.60 -9.03 -12.49
CA PHE A 133 -8.15 -8.88 -12.45
C PHE A 133 -7.42 -10.20 -12.18
N ASP A 134 -6.22 -10.33 -12.76
CA ASP A 134 -5.29 -11.46 -12.50
C ASP A 134 -4.46 -11.23 -11.25
N VAL A 135 -4.11 -9.97 -11.01
CA VAL A 135 -3.20 -9.55 -9.94
C VAL A 135 -3.80 -8.36 -9.22
N TYR A 136 -3.74 -8.38 -7.90
CA TYR A 136 -4.03 -7.25 -7.02
C TYR A 136 -2.78 -6.93 -6.22
N THR A 137 -2.35 -5.68 -6.26
CA THR A 137 -1.25 -5.18 -5.43
C THR A 137 -1.71 -4.05 -4.54
N ILE A 138 -1.16 -3.97 -3.33
CA ILE A 138 -1.24 -2.81 -2.47
C ILE A 138 0.10 -2.65 -1.75
N SER A 139 0.73 -1.48 -1.89
CA SER A 139 2.07 -1.23 -1.35
C SER A 139 2.08 0.02 -0.49
N PHE A 140 2.40 -0.14 0.82
CA PHE A 140 2.46 0.92 1.82
C PHE A 140 1.16 1.71 2.01
N GLY A 141 0.03 1.09 1.64
CA GLY A 141 -1.28 1.70 1.67
C GLY A 141 -2.25 1.07 2.66
N ILE A 142 -2.19 -0.26 2.85
CA ILE A 142 -3.24 -0.99 3.58
C ILE A 142 -3.35 -0.62 5.06
N ARG A 143 -2.26 -0.20 5.71
CA ARG A 143 -2.26 0.28 7.10
C ARG A 143 -3.11 1.54 7.30
N ASN A 144 -3.35 2.29 6.23
CA ASN A 144 -4.13 3.54 6.25
C ASN A 144 -5.62 3.30 6.03
N VAL A 145 -6.00 2.12 5.55
CA VAL A 145 -7.40 1.73 5.34
C VAL A 145 -8.14 1.66 6.67
N THR A 146 -9.38 2.12 6.69
CA THR A 146 -10.19 2.18 7.92
C THR A 146 -10.56 0.80 8.42
N ARG A 147 -11.03 -0.08 7.53
CA ARG A 147 -11.35 -1.48 7.79
C ARG A 147 -10.60 -2.37 6.80
N ILE A 148 -9.50 -2.96 7.30
CA ILE A 148 -8.61 -3.80 6.49
C ILE A 148 -9.34 -5.03 5.95
N GLU A 149 -10.23 -5.61 6.74
CA GLU A 149 -11.03 -6.77 6.38
C GLU A 149 -11.93 -6.50 5.17
N ASP A 150 -12.55 -5.32 5.10
CA ASP A 150 -13.36 -4.91 3.96
C ASP A 150 -12.51 -4.78 2.69
N ALA A 151 -11.32 -4.18 2.80
CA ALA A 151 -10.41 -4.06 1.66
C ALA A 151 -9.88 -5.42 1.17
N LEU A 152 -9.61 -6.35 2.09
CA LEU A 152 -9.21 -7.72 1.72
C LEU A 152 -10.36 -8.49 1.07
N SER A 153 -11.60 -8.30 1.54
CA SER A 153 -12.81 -8.89 0.93
C SER A 153 -13.04 -8.35 -0.48
N GLU A 154 -12.86 -7.04 -0.70
CA GLU A 154 -12.94 -6.42 -2.01
C GLU A 154 -11.82 -6.90 -2.95
N ALA A 155 -10.59 -7.05 -2.45
CA ALA A 155 -9.48 -7.63 -3.19
C ALA A 155 -9.81 -9.06 -3.65
N PHE A 156 -10.39 -9.87 -2.75
CA PHE A 156 -10.85 -11.21 -3.10
C PHE A 156 -11.96 -11.19 -4.15
N ARG A 157 -12.93 -10.29 -4.01
CA ARG A 157 -14.06 -10.16 -4.95
C ARG A 157 -13.60 -9.85 -6.36
N VAL A 158 -12.71 -8.85 -6.53
CA VAL A 158 -12.30 -8.37 -7.85
C VAL A 158 -11.28 -9.25 -8.55
N LEU A 159 -10.55 -10.08 -7.81
CA LEU A 159 -9.65 -11.08 -8.39
C LEU A 159 -10.46 -12.22 -9.03
N ARG A 160 -9.99 -12.71 -10.17
CA ARG A 160 -10.52 -13.92 -10.80
C ARG A 160 -10.00 -15.18 -10.09
N PRO A 161 -10.68 -16.35 -10.22
CA PRO A 161 -10.09 -17.64 -9.82
C PRO A 161 -8.71 -17.82 -10.45
N GLY A 162 -7.72 -18.27 -9.68
CA GLY A 162 -6.31 -18.28 -10.07
C GLY A 162 -5.60 -16.92 -9.97
N GLY A 163 -6.29 -15.88 -9.54
CA GLY A 163 -5.72 -14.56 -9.32
C GLY A 163 -4.89 -14.46 -8.03
N ARG A 164 -3.98 -13.51 -7.99
CA ARG A 164 -2.99 -13.38 -6.91
C ARG A 164 -3.03 -12.03 -6.23
N LEU A 165 -3.14 -12.05 -4.90
CA LEU A 165 -2.93 -10.90 -4.02
C LEU A 165 -1.45 -10.78 -3.65
N MET A 166 -0.91 -9.54 -3.70
CA MET A 166 0.41 -9.18 -3.19
C MET A 166 0.29 -7.91 -2.33
N VAL A 167 0.75 -7.98 -1.10
CA VAL A 167 0.75 -6.85 -0.16
C VAL A 167 2.18 -6.59 0.31
N LEU A 168 2.69 -5.40 0.06
CA LEU A 168 3.97 -4.92 0.60
C LEU A 168 3.68 -3.85 1.65
N GLU A 169 4.07 -4.09 2.90
CA GLU A 169 3.82 -3.13 3.98
C GLU A 169 4.96 -3.13 5.00
N PHE A 170 5.12 -2.01 5.69
CA PHE A 170 5.96 -1.98 6.90
C PHE A 170 5.40 -2.93 7.94
N SER A 171 6.28 -3.54 8.72
CA SER A 171 5.89 -4.56 9.67
C SER A 171 6.71 -4.48 10.96
N GLN A 172 6.53 -5.44 11.84
CA GLN A 172 7.22 -5.50 13.12
C GLN A 172 8.49 -6.35 12.99
N ILE A 173 9.59 -5.85 13.55
CA ILE A 173 10.85 -6.60 13.58
C ILE A 173 10.72 -7.71 14.63
N PRO A 174 10.94 -8.99 14.28
CA PRO A 174 10.74 -10.11 15.20
C PRO A 174 11.72 -10.12 16.40
N ASN A 175 12.83 -9.38 16.30
CA ASN A 175 13.83 -9.29 17.36
C ASN A 175 13.61 -8.05 18.22
N ASP A 176 13.29 -8.23 19.50
CA ASP A 176 12.95 -7.14 20.45
C ASP A 176 14.06 -6.08 20.59
N LEU A 177 15.33 -6.48 20.58
CA LEU A 177 16.44 -5.53 20.69
C LEU A 177 16.56 -4.65 19.43
N MET A 178 16.47 -5.28 18.26
CA MET A 178 16.49 -4.55 16.98
C MET A 178 15.23 -3.68 16.82
N GLN A 179 14.09 -4.16 17.29
CA GLN A 179 12.85 -3.39 17.33
C GLN A 179 13.03 -2.10 18.15
N LYS A 180 13.61 -2.18 19.34
CA LYS A 180 13.89 -1.00 20.19
C LYS A 180 14.85 0.00 19.51
N VAL A 181 15.88 -0.48 18.83
CA VAL A 181 16.83 0.38 18.09
C VAL A 181 16.10 1.08 16.91
N TYR A 182 15.30 0.32 16.18
CA TYR A 182 14.51 0.88 15.07
C TYR A 182 13.45 1.86 15.58
N ASP A 183 12.85 1.62 16.74
CA ASP A 183 11.90 2.54 17.38
C ASP A 183 12.57 3.86 17.74
N LEU A 184 13.76 3.81 18.35
CA LEU A 184 14.52 5.02 18.68
C LEU A 184 14.81 5.85 17.42
N TYR A 185 15.21 5.21 16.32
CA TYR A 185 15.40 5.86 15.03
C TYR A 185 14.09 6.42 14.46
N SER A 186 13.03 5.60 14.39
CA SER A 186 11.79 5.96 13.73
C SER A 186 11.00 7.06 14.44
N PHE A 187 10.98 7.05 15.79
CA PHE A 187 10.22 8.05 16.55
C PHE A 187 10.98 9.37 16.77
N ASN A 188 12.30 9.36 16.74
CA ASN A 188 13.08 10.57 17.01
C ASN A 188 13.69 11.18 15.73
N ILE A 189 14.23 10.35 14.83
CA ILE A 189 14.99 10.85 13.69
C ILE A 189 14.07 11.11 12.49
N ILE A 190 13.14 10.19 12.16
CA ILE A 190 12.28 10.35 10.99
C ILE A 190 11.40 11.62 11.06
N PRO A 191 10.67 11.93 12.17
CA PRO A 191 9.88 13.15 12.25
C PRO A 191 10.74 14.42 12.21
N MET A 192 11.95 14.39 12.79
CA MET A 192 12.88 15.53 12.73
C MET A 192 13.39 15.75 11.31
N MET A 193 13.73 14.69 10.59
CA MET A 193 14.11 14.77 9.18
C MET A 193 12.94 15.28 8.32
N GLY A 194 11.72 14.82 8.58
CA GLY A 194 10.50 15.32 7.93
C GLY A 194 10.36 16.83 8.10
N GLN A 195 10.51 17.35 9.32
CA GLN A 195 10.48 18.79 9.59
C GLN A 195 11.54 19.56 8.78
N VAL A 196 12.78 19.06 8.71
CA VAL A 196 13.90 19.75 8.05
C VAL A 196 13.75 19.69 6.51
N VAL A 197 13.33 18.54 5.96
CA VAL A 197 13.35 18.31 4.51
C VAL A 197 12.05 18.75 3.84
N THR A 198 10.91 18.55 4.50
CA THR A 198 9.59 18.84 3.91
C THR A 198 8.79 19.91 4.66
N GLY A 199 9.20 20.28 5.86
CA GLY A 199 8.44 21.19 6.73
C GLY A 199 7.21 20.57 7.40
N ASP A 200 7.02 19.24 7.29
CA ASP A 200 5.82 18.53 7.74
C ASP A 200 6.17 17.42 8.72
N ARG A 201 6.32 17.76 10.00
CA ARG A 201 6.61 16.81 11.07
C ARG A 201 5.44 15.87 11.34
N ASP A 202 4.22 16.38 11.30
CA ASP A 202 3.04 15.66 11.76
C ASP A 202 2.70 14.49 10.83
N SER A 203 2.84 14.67 9.52
CA SER A 203 2.69 13.60 8.55
C SER A 203 3.68 12.46 8.76
N TYR A 204 4.93 12.77 9.10
CA TYR A 204 5.95 11.74 9.37
C TYR A 204 5.72 11.05 10.72
N GLN A 205 5.22 11.76 11.72
CA GLN A 205 4.84 11.14 12.98
C GLN A 205 3.67 10.18 12.79
N TYR A 206 2.62 10.59 12.08
CA TYR A 206 1.50 9.71 11.71
C TYR A 206 1.99 8.42 11.04
N LEU A 207 2.93 8.53 10.10
CA LEU A 207 3.46 7.35 9.39
C LEU A 207 4.11 6.36 10.37
N VAL A 208 4.95 6.82 11.28
CA VAL A 208 5.60 5.97 12.29
C VAL A 208 4.56 5.32 13.21
N GLU A 209 3.57 6.08 13.67
CA GLU A 209 2.50 5.59 14.53
C GLU A 209 1.60 4.57 13.82
N SER A 210 1.25 4.81 12.55
CA SER A 210 0.43 3.88 11.76
C SER A 210 1.14 2.54 11.54
N ILE A 211 2.45 2.53 11.35
CA ILE A 211 3.26 1.31 11.25
C ILE A 211 3.16 0.49 12.56
N ARG A 212 3.23 1.15 13.72
CA ARG A 212 3.15 0.46 15.03
C ARG A 212 1.78 -0.13 15.33
N ARG A 213 0.73 0.43 14.75
CA ARG A 213 -0.64 -0.07 14.88
C ARG A 213 -0.97 -1.20 13.92
N PHE A 214 -0.20 -1.34 12.85
CA PHE A 214 -0.44 -2.38 11.86
C PHE A 214 -0.18 -3.78 12.46
N PRO A 215 -0.97 -4.79 12.12
CA PRO A 215 -0.76 -6.17 12.59
C PRO A 215 0.64 -6.69 12.26
N ASP A 216 1.16 -7.60 13.09
CA ASP A 216 2.34 -8.37 12.75
C ASP A 216 2.09 -9.30 11.56
N GLN A 217 3.15 -9.92 11.06
CA GLN A 217 3.12 -10.73 9.84
C GLN A 217 2.16 -11.92 9.93
N ASP A 218 2.15 -12.62 11.06
CA ASP A 218 1.33 -13.81 11.24
C ASP A 218 -0.16 -13.45 11.36
N ARG A 219 -0.45 -12.42 12.14
CA ARG A 219 -1.81 -11.91 12.28
C ARG A 219 -2.35 -11.37 10.97
N PHE A 220 -1.55 -10.63 10.22
CA PHE A 220 -1.97 -10.12 8.92
C PHE A 220 -2.15 -11.25 7.90
N ALA A 221 -1.30 -12.29 7.90
CA ALA A 221 -1.49 -13.48 7.08
C ALA A 221 -2.81 -14.20 7.42
N GLU A 222 -3.21 -14.23 8.70
CA GLU A 222 -4.50 -14.82 9.11
C GLU A 222 -5.69 -13.97 8.63
N MET A 223 -5.58 -12.64 8.66
CA MET A 223 -6.62 -11.76 8.09
C MET A 223 -6.80 -12.01 6.58
N ILE A 224 -5.70 -12.23 5.84
CA ILE A 224 -5.75 -12.57 4.42
C ILE A 224 -6.45 -13.94 4.22
N ARG A 225 -6.16 -14.96 5.04
CA ARG A 225 -6.86 -16.27 4.99
C ARG A 225 -8.35 -16.11 5.28
N SER A 226 -8.68 -15.33 6.30
CA SER A 226 -10.07 -15.08 6.70
C SER A 226 -10.88 -14.37 5.61
N ALA A 227 -10.24 -13.62 4.71
CA ALA A 227 -10.87 -13.02 3.54
C ALA A 227 -11.10 -14.02 2.38
N GLY A 228 -10.68 -15.29 2.52
CA GLY A 228 -10.90 -16.36 1.56
C GLY A 228 -9.68 -16.73 0.69
N PHE A 229 -8.52 -16.12 0.92
CA PHE A 229 -7.32 -16.44 0.15
C PHE A 229 -6.67 -17.73 0.64
N ASP A 230 -6.23 -18.54 -0.32
CA ASP A 230 -5.47 -19.76 -0.12
C ASP A 230 -3.96 -19.54 -0.29
N GLN A 231 -3.16 -20.53 0.12
CA GLN A 231 -1.69 -20.54 -0.01
C GLN A 231 -1.02 -19.27 0.49
N VAL A 232 -1.58 -18.68 1.55
CA VAL A 232 -1.08 -17.42 2.13
C VAL A 232 0.30 -17.66 2.73
N ARG A 233 1.27 -16.86 2.24
CA ARG A 233 2.66 -16.88 2.69
C ARG A 233 3.16 -15.45 2.81
N TYR A 234 4.20 -15.24 3.63
CA TYR A 234 4.90 -13.98 3.69
C TYR A 234 6.43 -14.16 3.68
N ARG A 235 7.12 -13.08 3.33
CA ARG A 235 8.58 -12.96 3.38
C ARG A 235 8.95 -11.67 4.10
N ASN A 236 9.78 -11.78 5.13
CA ASN A 236 10.36 -10.62 5.78
C ASN A 236 11.44 -10.00 4.89
N LEU A 237 11.42 -8.69 4.76
CA LEU A 237 12.39 -7.89 4.05
C LEU A 237 13.15 -7.03 5.07
N SER A 238 14.48 -6.88 4.88
CA SER A 238 15.33 -6.10 5.78
C SER A 238 15.08 -6.42 7.25
N MET A 239 15.21 -7.71 7.61
CA MET A 239 15.03 -8.25 8.97
C MET A 239 13.64 -8.02 9.59
N GLY A 240 12.62 -7.76 8.76
CA GLY A 240 11.24 -7.57 9.22
C GLY A 240 10.77 -6.11 9.26
N ILE A 241 11.60 -5.14 8.85
CA ILE A 241 11.18 -3.73 8.70
C ILE A 241 9.99 -3.62 7.74
N ALA A 242 10.00 -4.44 6.69
CA ALA A 242 8.85 -4.63 5.81
C ALA A 242 8.56 -6.11 5.63
N ALA A 243 7.33 -6.44 5.28
CA ALA A 243 6.92 -7.78 4.94
C ALA A 243 6.14 -7.77 3.62
N LEU A 244 6.36 -8.82 2.84
CA LEU A 244 5.67 -9.05 1.59
C LEU A 244 4.77 -10.27 1.75
N HIS A 245 3.45 -10.06 1.72
CA HIS A 245 2.45 -11.12 1.80
C HIS A 245 1.90 -11.48 0.42
N SER A 246 1.58 -12.73 0.22
CA SER A 246 0.94 -13.23 -1.00
C SER A 246 -0.14 -14.24 -0.64
N GLY A 247 -1.28 -14.16 -1.34
CA GLY A 247 -2.37 -15.13 -1.27
C GLY A 247 -2.95 -15.38 -2.67
N TRP A 248 -3.60 -16.52 -2.86
CA TRP A 248 -4.24 -16.91 -4.11
C TRP A 248 -5.73 -17.05 -3.92
N LYS A 249 -6.52 -16.63 -4.90
CA LYS A 249 -7.92 -17.00 -5.01
C LYS A 249 -8.01 -18.27 -5.84
N LEU A 250 -8.24 -19.41 -5.18
CA LEU A 250 -8.38 -20.74 -5.81
C LEU A 250 -9.85 -21.12 -6.01
#